data_b576ea7b2cda5915a45a519104c70c34
#
_entry.id   b576ea7b2cda5915a45a519104c70c34
#
_cell.length_a   1.000
_cell.length_b   1.000
_cell.length_c   1.000
_cell.angle_alpha   90.00
_cell.angle_beta   90.00
_cell.angle_gamma   90.00
#
_symmetry.space_group_name_H-M   'P 1'
#
loop_
_entity.id
_entity.type
_entity.pdbx_description
1 polymer ?
#
loop_
_entity_poly.entity_id
_entity_poly.type
_entity_poly.pdbx_seq_one_letter_code
_entity_poly.pdbx_strand_id
1 'polypeptide(L)'
;PLPGRKNIVITKSRFEAPETVAQVPDATAATAVAEEALANVNADAQNGEGQCFIIGGAKTYERMLSQADKLYITHVRTSVPDADAFFPDIDPSVWNKDSETPAETDPENGLQYSFAVYSRK
;
A
#
# COMPACT_ATOMS: atom_id res chain seq x y z
N PRO A 1 3.37 10.13 12.14
CA PRO A 1 2.58 10.21 10.89
C PRO A 1 3.40 10.79 9.75
N LEU A 2 3.02 10.42 8.54
CA LEU A 2 3.69 10.93 7.35
C LEU A 2 3.22 12.36 7.09
N PRO A 3 4.15 13.31 6.83
CA PRO A 3 3.77 14.70 6.65
C PRO A 3 3.09 14.98 5.32
N GLY A 4 2.24 16.01 5.30
CA GLY A 4 1.61 16.49 4.08
C GLY A 4 0.53 15.61 3.52
N ARG A 5 -0.03 14.69 4.33
CA ARG A 5 -1.06 13.74 3.87
C ARG A 5 -1.95 13.29 5.01
N LYS A 6 -3.13 12.78 4.68
CA LYS A 6 -4.04 12.17 5.64
C LYS A 6 -3.50 10.79 6.04
N ASN A 7 -3.37 10.55 7.33
CA ASN A 7 -2.92 9.26 7.86
C ASN A 7 -4.10 8.53 8.48
N ILE A 8 -4.32 7.28 8.06
CA ILE A 8 -5.43 6.44 8.52
C ILE A 8 -4.83 5.15 9.07
N VAL A 9 -5.21 4.80 10.30
CA VAL A 9 -4.75 3.57 10.96
C VAL A 9 -5.95 2.69 11.25
N ILE A 10 -5.88 1.44 10.81
CA ILE A 10 -6.90 0.43 11.11
C ILE A 10 -6.51 -0.27 12.40
N THR A 11 -7.32 -0.11 13.44
CA THR A 11 -7.04 -0.69 14.74
C THR A 11 -8.34 -0.94 15.50
N LYS A 12 -8.40 -2.04 16.23
CA LYS A 12 -9.56 -2.35 17.09
C LYS A 12 -9.48 -1.69 18.46
N SER A 13 -8.30 -1.22 18.84
CA SER A 13 -8.09 -0.53 20.11
C SER A 13 -7.45 0.82 19.85
N ARG A 14 -7.88 1.84 20.59
CA ARG A 14 -7.32 3.18 20.46
C ARG A 14 -5.97 3.27 21.15
N PHE A 15 -5.08 4.05 20.57
CA PHE A 15 -3.78 4.38 21.14
C PHE A 15 -3.55 5.88 21.04
N GLU A 16 -2.56 6.39 21.77
CA GLU A 16 -2.20 7.80 21.66
C GLU A 16 -1.57 8.09 20.31
N ALA A 17 -2.18 9.04 19.59
CA ALA A 17 -1.70 9.52 18.30
C ALA A 17 -2.16 10.97 18.12
N PRO A 18 -1.50 11.75 17.26
CA PRO A 18 -1.97 13.08 16.92
C PRO A 18 -3.41 13.04 16.39
N GLU A 19 -4.17 14.10 16.67
CA GLU A 19 -5.58 14.19 16.25
C GLU A 19 -5.74 14.13 14.74
N THR A 20 -4.67 14.46 14.00
CA THR A 20 -4.66 14.38 12.54
C THR A 20 -4.65 12.95 12.01
N VAL A 21 -4.37 11.96 12.86
CA VAL A 21 -4.41 10.54 12.50
C VAL A 21 -5.80 9.99 12.76
N ALA A 22 -6.46 9.48 11.72
CA ALA A 22 -7.75 8.81 11.85
C ALA A 22 -7.53 7.36 12.30
N GLN A 23 -8.14 6.97 13.41
CA GLN A 23 -8.13 5.60 13.89
C GLN A 23 -9.49 4.99 13.59
N VAL A 24 -9.52 3.90 12.82
CA VAL A 24 -10.76 3.27 12.35
C VAL A 24 -10.71 1.77 12.66
N PRO A 25 -11.88 1.13 12.90
CA PRO A 25 -11.91 -0.25 13.34
C PRO A 25 -11.69 -1.29 12.26
N ASP A 26 -11.93 -0.95 10.99
CA ASP A 26 -11.86 -1.92 9.91
C ASP A 26 -11.56 -1.26 8.55
N ALA A 27 -11.37 -2.11 7.54
CA ALA A 27 -11.04 -1.67 6.19
C ALA A 27 -12.19 -0.87 5.54
N THR A 28 -13.44 -1.20 5.84
CA THR A 28 -14.59 -0.48 5.31
C THR A 28 -14.61 0.96 5.80
N ALA A 29 -14.38 1.16 7.10
CA ALA A 29 -14.29 2.50 7.67
C ALA A 29 -13.08 3.27 7.12
N ALA A 30 -11.94 2.59 6.93
CA ALA A 30 -10.76 3.20 6.34
C ALA A 30 -11.03 3.68 4.91
N THR A 31 -11.71 2.87 4.11
CA THR A 31 -12.07 3.23 2.74
C THR A 31 -12.98 4.45 2.72
N ALA A 32 -13.97 4.52 3.61
CA ALA A 32 -14.87 5.67 3.70
C ALA A 32 -14.13 6.96 4.04
N VAL A 33 -13.21 6.91 5.00
CA VAL A 33 -12.38 8.08 5.37
C VAL A 33 -11.47 8.49 4.21
N ALA A 34 -10.88 7.52 3.52
CA ALA A 34 -9.99 7.78 2.38
C ALA A 34 -10.77 8.42 1.22
N GLU A 35 -11.95 7.93 0.90
CA GLU A 35 -12.78 8.49 -0.18
C GLU A 35 -13.19 9.93 0.12
N GLU A 36 -13.56 10.22 1.36
CA GLU A 36 -13.87 11.57 1.79
C GLU A 36 -12.68 12.50 1.66
N ALA A 37 -11.49 12.05 2.10
CA ALA A 37 -10.26 12.82 1.99
C ALA A 37 -9.88 13.07 0.52
N LEU A 38 -10.02 12.06 -0.34
CA LEU A 38 -9.74 12.17 -1.77
C LEU A 38 -10.70 13.14 -2.47
N ALA A 39 -11.97 13.12 -2.09
CA ALA A 39 -12.95 14.05 -2.65
C ALA A 39 -12.56 15.50 -2.36
N ASN A 40 -12.08 15.79 -1.17
CA ASN A 40 -11.63 17.12 -0.78
C ASN A 40 -10.34 17.54 -1.51
N VAL A 41 -9.42 16.61 -1.69
CA VAL A 41 -8.16 16.86 -2.41
C VAL A 41 -8.43 17.06 -3.90
N ASN A 42 -9.30 16.25 -4.49
CA ASN A 42 -9.60 16.32 -5.92
C ASN A 42 -10.23 17.64 -6.33
N ALA A 43 -10.91 18.32 -5.42
CA ALA A 43 -11.46 19.65 -5.69
C ALA A 43 -10.37 20.67 -5.98
N ASP A 44 -9.18 20.48 -5.42
CA ASP A 44 -8.04 21.40 -5.53
C ASP A 44 -6.85 20.79 -6.29
N ALA A 45 -6.89 19.51 -6.61
CA ALA A 45 -5.75 18.81 -7.20
C ALA A 45 -5.54 19.21 -8.66
N GLN A 46 -4.32 19.60 -8.98
CA GLN A 46 -3.93 19.98 -10.33
C GLN A 46 -3.06 18.96 -11.04
N ASN A 47 -2.51 17.96 -10.30
CA ASN A 47 -1.50 17.03 -10.81
C ASN A 47 -1.75 15.57 -10.43
N GLY A 48 -2.99 15.14 -10.31
CA GLY A 48 -3.29 13.76 -9.96
C GLY A 48 -2.92 13.39 -8.53
N GLU A 49 -2.93 14.36 -7.63
CA GLU A 49 -2.55 14.15 -6.23
C GLU A 49 -3.61 13.40 -5.42
N GLY A 50 -4.77 13.13 -6.00
CA GLY A 50 -5.83 12.39 -5.32
C GLY A 50 -5.59 10.90 -5.28
N GLN A 51 -4.48 10.46 -4.65
CA GLN A 51 -4.12 9.04 -4.53
C GLN A 51 -4.14 8.59 -3.07
N CYS A 52 -4.60 7.36 -2.87
CA CYS A 52 -4.59 6.71 -1.57
C CYS A 52 -3.65 5.50 -1.63
N PHE A 53 -2.73 5.41 -0.68
CA PHE A 53 -1.78 4.31 -0.60
C PHE A 53 -2.06 3.42 0.60
N ILE A 54 -2.03 2.10 0.37
CA ILE A 54 -2.13 1.09 1.42
C ILE A 54 -0.71 0.58 1.65
N ILE A 55 -0.18 0.80 2.86
CA ILE A 55 1.22 0.55 3.15
C ILE A 55 1.46 -0.55 4.19
N GLY A 56 0.50 -1.41 4.39
CA GLY A 56 0.68 -2.60 5.22
C GLY A 56 -0.21 -2.65 6.44
N GLY A 57 -0.11 -3.64 7.25
CA GLY A 57 0.70 -4.84 7.01
C GLY A 57 -0.05 -5.96 6.29
N ALA A 58 0.38 -7.19 6.50
CA ALA A 58 -0.09 -8.35 5.74
C ALA A 58 -1.61 -8.51 5.75
N LYS A 59 -2.26 -8.36 6.90
CA LYS A 59 -3.71 -8.47 7.00
C LYS A 59 -4.44 -7.35 6.26
N THR A 60 -3.88 -6.15 6.30
CA THR A 60 -4.45 -5.00 5.58
C THR A 60 -4.33 -5.22 4.07
N TYR A 61 -3.19 -5.69 3.59
CA TYR A 61 -3.01 -6.04 2.18
C TYR A 61 -4.02 -7.11 1.75
N GLU A 62 -4.17 -8.16 2.55
CA GLU A 62 -5.10 -9.25 2.25
C GLU A 62 -6.54 -8.74 2.12
N ARG A 63 -6.96 -7.88 3.04
CA ARG A 63 -8.34 -7.35 3.05
C ARG A 63 -8.61 -6.32 1.96
N MET A 64 -7.61 -5.55 1.58
CA MET A 64 -7.80 -4.40 0.69
C MET A 64 -7.29 -4.62 -0.73
N LEU A 65 -6.68 -5.76 -1.03
CA LEU A 65 -6.16 -6.05 -2.37
C LEU A 65 -7.25 -5.95 -3.44
N SER A 66 -8.46 -6.40 -3.13
CA SER A 66 -9.59 -6.36 -4.07
C SER A 66 -10.02 -4.94 -4.41
N GLN A 67 -9.66 -3.96 -3.62
CA GLN A 67 -10.00 -2.55 -3.83
C GLN A 67 -8.87 -1.75 -4.47
N ALA A 68 -7.67 -2.32 -4.54
CA ALA A 68 -6.53 -1.62 -5.10
C ALA A 68 -6.59 -1.59 -6.62
N ASP A 69 -6.18 -0.47 -7.20
CA ASP A 69 -6.11 -0.29 -8.66
C ASP A 69 -4.72 -0.62 -9.20
N LYS A 70 -3.70 -0.38 -8.38
CA LYS A 70 -2.31 -0.61 -8.74
C LYS A 70 -1.54 -1.22 -7.58
N LEU A 71 -0.50 -1.98 -7.91
CA LEU A 71 0.44 -2.52 -6.95
C LEU A 71 1.82 -1.99 -7.29
N TYR A 72 2.51 -1.44 -6.29
CA TYR A 72 3.92 -1.05 -6.38
C TYR A 72 4.70 -2.04 -5.55
N ILE A 73 5.41 -2.95 -6.21
CA ILE A 73 6.05 -4.09 -5.56
C ILE A 73 7.57 -4.00 -5.72
N THR A 74 8.28 -4.14 -4.61
CA THR A 74 9.72 -4.36 -4.65
C THR A 74 9.96 -5.86 -4.54
N HIS A 75 10.48 -6.45 -5.60
CA HIS A 75 10.86 -7.86 -5.59
C HIS A 75 12.30 -7.98 -5.09
N VAL A 76 12.48 -8.68 -3.99
CA VAL A 76 13.81 -8.94 -3.43
C VAL A 76 14.12 -10.42 -3.65
N ARG A 77 15.27 -10.70 -4.29
CA ARG A 77 15.68 -12.07 -4.60
C ARG A 77 16.29 -12.73 -3.37
N THR A 78 15.43 -13.22 -2.50
CA THR A 78 15.82 -13.90 -1.29
C THR A 78 14.72 -14.85 -0.86
N SER A 79 15.02 -15.69 0.11
CA SER A 79 14.03 -16.57 0.71
C SER A 79 14.06 -16.36 2.21
N VAL A 80 12.89 -16.28 2.82
CA VAL A 80 12.72 -16.11 4.27
C VAL A 80 11.89 -17.30 4.77
N PRO A 81 12.53 -18.46 5.04
CA PRO A 81 11.77 -19.67 5.38
C PRO A 81 10.98 -19.56 6.69
N ASP A 82 11.39 -18.66 7.59
CA ASP A 82 10.71 -18.44 8.86
C ASP A 82 9.69 -17.31 8.82
N ALA A 83 9.31 -16.84 7.64
CA ALA A 83 8.35 -15.74 7.52
C ALA A 83 7.01 -16.13 8.13
N ASP A 84 6.46 -15.24 8.96
CA ASP A 84 5.16 -15.41 9.62
C ASP A 84 4.06 -14.55 9.00
N ALA A 85 4.40 -13.74 8.02
CA ALA A 85 3.44 -12.90 7.30
C ALA A 85 3.82 -12.86 5.82
N PHE A 86 2.80 -12.86 4.95
CA PHE A 86 2.99 -12.92 3.51
C PHE A 86 2.12 -11.90 2.82
N PHE A 87 2.65 -11.29 1.76
CA PHE A 87 1.83 -10.52 0.84
C PHE A 87 0.92 -11.48 0.07
N PRO A 88 -0.34 -11.12 -0.22
CA PRO A 88 -1.23 -11.97 -1.01
C PRO A 88 -0.65 -12.32 -2.38
N ASP A 89 -1.02 -13.47 -2.93
CA ASP A 89 -0.58 -13.87 -4.25
C ASP A 89 -1.04 -12.87 -5.31
N ILE A 90 -0.13 -12.50 -6.20
CA ILE A 90 -0.45 -11.61 -7.32
C ILE A 90 -0.89 -12.50 -8.49
N ASP A 91 -2.21 -12.63 -8.65
CA ASP A 91 -2.80 -13.49 -9.66
C ASP A 91 -2.68 -12.85 -11.05
N PRO A 92 -1.97 -13.50 -12.01
CA PRO A 92 -1.81 -12.94 -13.36
C PRO A 92 -3.12 -12.82 -14.14
N SER A 93 -4.17 -13.51 -13.75
CA SER A 93 -5.48 -13.35 -14.38
C SER A 93 -6.19 -12.07 -13.94
N VAL A 94 -5.77 -11.48 -12.83
CA VAL A 94 -6.34 -10.26 -12.27
C VAL A 94 -5.42 -9.07 -12.49
N TRP A 95 -4.12 -9.28 -12.41
CA TRP A 95 -3.11 -8.21 -12.45
C TRP A 95 -2.23 -8.32 -13.68
N ASN A 96 -2.01 -7.20 -14.34
CA ASN A 96 -1.09 -7.06 -15.45
C ASN A 96 0.19 -6.37 -14.97
N LYS A 97 1.35 -6.96 -15.26
CA LYS A 97 2.62 -6.31 -14.94
C LYS A 97 2.92 -5.27 -16.00
N ASP A 98 2.80 -4.00 -15.65
CA ASP A 98 3.00 -2.89 -16.57
C ASP A 98 4.48 -2.61 -16.81
N SER A 99 5.30 -2.72 -15.78
CA SER A 99 6.73 -2.44 -15.86
C SER A 99 7.49 -3.15 -14.76
N GLU A 100 8.78 -3.36 -15.00
CA GLU A 100 9.70 -3.83 -13.98
C GLU A 100 11.07 -3.26 -14.32
N THR A 101 11.75 -2.68 -13.32
CA THR A 101 13.09 -2.15 -13.49
C THR A 101 14.11 -3.29 -13.57
N PRO A 102 15.29 -3.06 -14.17
CA PRO A 102 16.38 -4.02 -14.08
C PRO A 102 16.77 -4.30 -12.63
N ALA A 103 17.24 -5.51 -12.36
CA ALA A 103 17.67 -5.88 -11.01
C ALA A 103 18.89 -5.06 -10.59
N GLU A 104 18.84 -4.53 -9.37
CA GLU A 104 19.93 -3.80 -8.75
C GLU A 104 20.43 -4.58 -7.56
N THR A 105 21.66 -4.35 -7.14
CA THR A 105 22.26 -5.01 -6.00
C THR A 105 22.46 -4.02 -4.88
N ASP A 106 21.95 -4.35 -3.68
CA ASP A 106 22.18 -3.55 -2.48
C ASP A 106 23.63 -3.75 -2.02
N PRO A 107 24.43 -2.69 -1.94
CA PRO A 107 25.84 -2.84 -1.54
C PRO A 107 26.02 -3.24 -0.09
N GLU A 108 25.02 -3.05 0.75
CA GLU A 108 25.14 -3.38 2.18
C GLU A 108 24.92 -4.87 2.45
N ASN A 109 24.01 -5.53 1.74
CA ASN A 109 23.65 -6.92 2.01
C ASN A 109 23.83 -7.86 0.81
N GLY A 110 24.16 -7.33 -0.37
CA GLY A 110 24.37 -8.12 -1.58
C GLY A 110 23.09 -8.66 -2.20
N LEU A 111 21.92 -8.30 -1.68
CA LEU A 111 20.65 -8.76 -2.24
C LEU A 111 20.31 -8.02 -3.51
N GLN A 112 19.75 -8.74 -4.48
CA GLN A 112 19.24 -8.14 -5.70
C GLN A 112 17.77 -7.80 -5.54
N TYR A 113 17.36 -6.67 -6.10
CA TYR A 113 15.98 -6.23 -6.05
C TYR A 113 15.58 -5.51 -7.34
N SER A 114 14.28 -5.49 -7.61
CA SER A 114 13.71 -4.73 -8.71
C SER A 114 12.37 -4.13 -8.28
N PHE A 115 11.96 -3.07 -8.98
CA PHE A 115 10.68 -2.42 -8.73
C PHE A 115 9.72 -2.76 -9.86
N ALA A 116 8.53 -3.21 -9.51
CA ALA A 116 7.51 -3.56 -10.49
C ALA A 116 6.22 -2.80 -10.21
N VAL A 117 5.50 -2.46 -11.27
CA VAL A 117 4.17 -1.85 -11.17
C VAL A 117 3.17 -2.76 -11.85
N TYR A 118 2.10 -3.06 -11.15
CA TYR A 118 1.00 -3.88 -11.66
C TYR A 118 -0.27 -3.04 -11.68
N SER A 119 -1.11 -3.26 -12.69
CA SER A 119 -2.44 -2.67 -12.74
C SER A 119 -3.49 -3.76 -12.90
N ARG A 120 -4.72 -3.47 -12.47
CA ARG A 120 -5.84 -4.41 -12.58
C ARG A 120 -6.24 -4.56 -14.04
N LYS A 121 -6.47 -5.80 -14.45
CA LYS A 121 -6.95 -6.11 -15.80
C LYS A 121 -8.40 -5.69 -16.02
#